data_1df95f547e64daedc452bf9522d9e98c
#
_entry.id   1df95f547e64daedc452bf9522d9e98c
#
_cell.length_a   1.000
_cell.length_b   1.000
_cell.length_c   1.000
_cell.angle_alpha   90.00
_cell.angle_beta   90.00
_cell.angle_gamma   90.00
#
_symmetry.space_group_name_H-M   'P 1'
#
loop_
_entity.id
_entity.type
_entity.pdbx_description
1 polymer ?
#
loop_
_entity_poly.entity_id
_entity_poly.type
_entity_poly.pdbx_seq_one_letter_code
_entity_poly.pdbx_strand_id
1 'polypeptide(L)'
;LSIILCTQHKGGAGKTTLAVHLAGILATQLNRILLIDCDTQRNAWFFYFGSKANTPLEMKDYNNRLSIIWNPEREPIKRIADYETYDHIILDMSTPLPETVKVIVDNNPDLVFIPVSRHPWAIEGLSDTLPVISQLEEFAGFSPEVIIVPLGSSKQTINRKLEIISRLPSSYKVANRMKDLNKEVDKALNEREFVWNYPGLENLNSYFGSLLS
;
A
#
# COMPACT_ATOMS: atom_id res chain seq x y z
N LEU A 1 -14.51 -6.25 8.17
CA LEU A 1 -13.56 -6.41 7.07
C LEU A 1 -13.30 -5.05 6.44
N SER A 2 -12.05 -4.64 6.36
CA SER A 2 -11.63 -3.42 5.65
C SER A 2 -10.62 -3.78 4.56
N ILE A 3 -10.79 -3.22 3.37
CA ILE A 3 -9.93 -3.44 2.21
C ILE A 3 -9.05 -2.20 2.01
N ILE A 4 -7.75 -2.40 2.05
CA ILE A 4 -6.72 -1.36 1.97
C ILE A 4 -5.92 -1.58 0.68
N LEU A 5 -5.84 -0.58 -0.16
CA LEU A 5 -5.04 -0.61 -1.39
C LEU A 5 -3.80 0.29 -1.24
N CYS A 6 -2.61 -0.27 -1.40
CA CYS A 6 -1.37 0.49 -1.54
C CYS A 6 -1.01 0.58 -3.02
N THR A 7 -1.16 1.75 -3.63
CA THR A 7 -0.93 1.93 -5.07
C THR A 7 -0.22 3.24 -5.38
N GLN A 8 0.53 3.24 -6.46
CA GLN A 8 1.13 4.41 -7.09
C GLN A 8 1.64 3.99 -8.46
N HIS A 9 1.35 4.76 -9.47
CA HIS A 9 1.70 4.45 -10.86
C HIS A 9 3.22 4.33 -11.10
N LYS A 10 4.06 5.02 -10.33
CA LYS A 10 5.52 5.04 -10.53
C LYS A 10 6.26 4.02 -9.66
N GLY A 11 7.30 3.40 -10.24
CA GLY A 11 8.22 2.54 -9.50
C GLY A 11 8.99 3.30 -8.42
N GLY A 12 9.40 2.62 -7.34
CA GLY A 12 10.19 3.21 -6.26
C GLY A 12 9.47 4.25 -5.40
N ALA A 13 8.13 4.34 -5.49
CA ALA A 13 7.34 5.25 -4.68
C ALA A 13 7.17 4.82 -3.22
N GLY A 14 7.43 3.53 -2.89
CA GLY A 14 7.32 2.99 -1.55
C GLY A 14 6.05 2.15 -1.29
N LYS A 15 5.39 1.63 -2.32
CA LYS A 15 4.16 0.83 -2.19
C LYS A 15 4.34 -0.40 -1.31
N THR A 16 5.26 -1.27 -1.68
CA THR A 16 5.57 -2.49 -0.91
C THR A 16 6.05 -2.14 0.50
N THR A 17 6.90 -1.11 0.65
CA THR A 17 7.31 -0.62 1.97
C THR A 17 6.09 -0.32 2.83
N LEU A 18 5.16 0.45 2.29
CA LEU A 18 3.95 0.83 3.03
C LEU A 18 3.09 -0.40 3.35
N ALA A 19 2.83 -1.25 2.36
CA ALA A 19 1.98 -2.44 2.52
C ALA A 19 2.51 -3.41 3.60
N VAL A 20 3.81 -3.74 3.57
CA VAL A 20 4.40 -4.68 4.56
C VAL A 20 4.42 -4.09 5.97
N HIS A 21 4.67 -2.78 6.11
CA HIS A 21 4.68 -2.15 7.42
C HIS A 21 3.28 -1.98 8.00
N LEU A 22 2.27 -1.62 7.18
CA LEU A 22 0.87 -1.60 7.61
C LEU A 22 0.37 -2.99 8.03
N ALA A 23 0.71 -4.03 7.27
CA ALA A 23 0.38 -5.41 7.63
C ALA A 23 1.00 -5.80 8.97
N GLY A 24 2.28 -5.46 9.19
CA GLY A 24 2.96 -5.70 10.47
C GLY A 24 2.28 -5.00 11.66
N ILE A 25 1.91 -3.72 11.52
CA ILE A 25 1.24 -2.96 12.56
C ILE A 25 -0.15 -3.56 12.89
N LEU A 26 -0.97 -3.80 11.87
CA LEU A 26 -2.32 -4.34 12.08
C LEU A 26 -2.28 -5.72 12.74
N ALA A 27 -1.33 -6.56 12.37
CA ALA A 27 -1.16 -7.88 12.99
C ALA A 27 -0.80 -7.81 14.49
N THR A 28 -0.15 -6.72 14.96
CA THR A 28 0.12 -6.51 16.39
C THR A 28 -1.12 -6.14 17.20
N GLN A 29 -2.16 -5.62 16.54
CA GLN A 29 -3.43 -5.17 17.16
C GLN A 29 -4.48 -6.27 17.34
N LEU A 30 -4.06 -7.54 17.32
CA LEU A 30 -4.93 -8.71 17.44
C LEU A 30 -5.84 -8.98 16.23
N ASN A 31 -5.65 -8.27 15.12
CA ASN A 31 -6.41 -8.47 13.88
C ASN A 31 -5.83 -9.63 13.06
N ARG A 32 -6.69 -10.28 12.29
CA ARG A 32 -6.29 -11.23 11.24
C ARG A 32 -6.13 -10.48 9.92
N ILE A 33 -4.94 -10.55 9.35
CA ILE A 33 -4.55 -9.78 8.17
C ILE A 33 -4.25 -10.71 7.00
N LEU A 34 -4.80 -10.38 5.83
CA LEU A 34 -4.37 -10.95 4.55
C LEU A 34 -3.63 -9.88 3.77
N LEU A 35 -2.35 -10.11 3.50
CA LEU A 35 -1.58 -9.28 2.58
C LEU A 35 -1.55 -9.96 1.21
N ILE A 36 -2.03 -9.26 0.18
CA ILE A 36 -2.07 -9.75 -1.19
C ILE A 36 -0.99 -9.03 -2.00
N ASP A 37 0.04 -9.79 -2.36
CA ASP A 37 1.12 -9.31 -3.25
C ASP A 37 0.68 -9.47 -4.70
N CYS A 38 0.28 -8.35 -5.32
CA CYS A 38 -0.15 -8.29 -6.72
C CYS A 38 1.02 -7.99 -7.69
N ASP A 39 2.26 -7.94 -7.19
CA ASP A 39 3.43 -7.68 -7.99
C ASP A 39 4.04 -8.98 -8.55
N THR A 40 4.39 -8.95 -9.83
CA THR A 40 5.14 -10.05 -10.45
C THR A 40 6.54 -10.24 -9.86
N GLN A 41 7.10 -9.18 -9.24
CA GLN A 41 8.39 -9.25 -8.54
C GLN A 41 8.32 -9.96 -7.19
N ARG A 42 7.14 -10.08 -6.58
CA ARG A 42 6.91 -10.78 -5.30
C ARG A 42 7.65 -10.16 -4.12
N ASN A 43 7.73 -8.84 -4.09
CA ASN A 43 8.53 -8.13 -3.08
C ASN A 43 7.93 -8.22 -1.68
N ALA A 44 6.61 -8.12 -1.54
CA ALA A 44 5.94 -8.29 -0.25
C ALA A 44 6.06 -9.74 0.25
N TRP A 45 5.86 -10.72 -0.62
CA TRP A 45 6.09 -12.12 -0.30
C TRP A 45 7.52 -12.38 0.14
N PHE A 46 8.52 -11.87 -0.63
CA PHE A 46 9.93 -12.06 -0.30
C PHE A 46 10.30 -11.45 1.05
N PHE A 47 9.72 -10.31 1.39
CA PHE A 47 9.95 -9.68 2.70
C PHE A 47 9.63 -10.63 3.86
N TYR A 48 8.51 -11.34 3.79
CA TYR A 48 8.10 -12.23 4.88
C TYR A 48 8.78 -13.59 4.88
N PHE A 49 9.06 -14.18 3.71
CA PHE A 49 9.49 -15.57 3.62
C PHE A 49 10.93 -15.78 3.14
N GLY A 50 11.61 -14.77 2.63
CA GLY A 50 12.98 -14.86 2.13
C GLY A 50 13.14 -15.74 0.88
N SER A 51 12.04 -16.15 0.28
CA SER A 51 11.97 -16.93 -0.96
C SER A 51 10.87 -16.36 -1.84
N LYS A 52 10.84 -16.70 -3.12
CA LYS A 52 9.74 -16.32 -4.01
C LYS A 52 8.63 -17.37 -3.96
N ALA A 53 7.37 -16.92 -4.09
CA ALA A 53 6.25 -17.82 -4.32
C ALA A 53 6.46 -18.62 -5.61
N ASN A 54 6.01 -19.86 -5.66
CA ASN A 54 6.23 -20.74 -6.81
C ASN A 54 5.09 -20.69 -7.82
N THR A 55 3.87 -20.56 -7.30
CA THR A 55 2.64 -20.61 -8.13
C THR A 55 1.71 -19.44 -7.79
N PRO A 56 0.96 -18.91 -8.78
CA PRO A 56 -0.11 -17.96 -8.51
C PRO A 56 -1.09 -18.49 -7.46
N LEU A 57 -1.58 -17.57 -6.63
CA LEU A 57 -2.46 -17.86 -5.50
C LEU A 57 -1.85 -18.77 -4.42
N GLU A 58 -0.51 -18.98 -4.44
CA GLU A 58 0.16 -19.58 -3.28
C GLU A 58 -0.06 -18.67 -2.06
N MET A 59 -0.60 -19.26 -0.99
CA MET A 59 -0.84 -18.58 0.28
C MET A 59 -0.02 -19.24 1.38
N LYS A 60 0.56 -18.43 2.26
CA LYS A 60 1.35 -18.91 3.39
C LYS A 60 1.15 -18.04 4.62
N ASP A 61 1.01 -18.68 5.76
CA ASP A 61 0.95 -17.98 7.04
C ASP A 61 2.35 -17.59 7.49
N TYR A 62 2.52 -16.30 7.79
CA TYR A 62 3.73 -15.80 8.45
C TYR A 62 3.66 -16.07 9.96
N ASN A 63 2.46 -15.88 10.53
CA ASN A 63 2.15 -16.19 11.92
C ASN A 63 0.62 -16.43 12.05
N ASN A 64 0.13 -16.62 13.28
CA ASN A 64 -1.28 -16.88 13.54
C ASN A 64 -2.25 -15.75 13.12
N ARG A 65 -1.75 -14.59 12.68
CA ARG A 65 -2.55 -13.40 12.39
C ARG A 65 -2.29 -12.79 11.02
N LEU A 66 -1.20 -13.13 10.38
CA LEU A 66 -0.82 -12.57 9.09
C LEU A 66 -0.56 -13.68 8.10
N SER A 67 -1.38 -13.72 7.09
CA SER A 67 -1.22 -14.58 5.91
C SER A 67 -0.84 -13.71 4.69
N ILE A 68 0.01 -14.23 3.85
CA ILE A 68 0.39 -13.58 2.59
C ILE A 68 0.01 -14.47 1.42
N ILE A 69 -0.59 -13.90 0.39
CA ILE A 69 -0.89 -14.57 -0.87
C ILE A 69 -0.24 -13.84 -2.03
N TRP A 70 0.33 -14.57 -2.98
CA TRP A 70 0.83 -14.00 -4.22
C TRP A 70 -0.23 -14.10 -5.32
N ASN A 71 -0.73 -12.96 -5.79
CA ASN A 71 -1.82 -12.84 -6.75
C ASN A 71 -1.43 -11.99 -7.98
N PRO A 72 -0.52 -12.48 -8.83
CA PRO A 72 -0.02 -11.72 -9.99
C PRO A 72 -1.10 -11.46 -11.05
N GLU A 73 -2.12 -12.30 -11.12
CA GLU A 73 -3.24 -12.18 -12.05
C GLU A 73 -4.32 -11.23 -11.55
N ARG A 74 -4.18 -10.75 -10.29
CA ARG A 74 -5.11 -9.80 -9.67
C ARG A 74 -6.53 -10.33 -9.64
N GLU A 75 -6.68 -11.61 -9.32
CA GLU A 75 -7.99 -12.20 -9.09
C GLU A 75 -8.72 -11.43 -7.99
N PRO A 76 -10.02 -11.18 -8.16
CA PRO A 76 -10.82 -10.49 -7.14
C PRO A 76 -10.75 -11.19 -5.78
N ILE A 77 -10.69 -10.41 -4.69
CA ILE A 77 -10.61 -10.92 -3.31
C ILE A 77 -11.69 -11.98 -3.04
N LYS A 78 -12.90 -11.77 -3.53
CA LYS A 78 -14.03 -12.72 -3.38
C LYS A 78 -13.80 -14.11 -3.98
N ARG A 79 -12.74 -14.29 -4.78
CA ARG A 79 -12.32 -15.60 -5.31
C ARG A 79 -11.25 -16.26 -4.44
N ILE A 80 -10.73 -15.57 -3.43
CA ILE A 80 -9.78 -16.12 -2.48
C ILE A 80 -10.58 -16.82 -1.38
N ALA A 81 -10.24 -18.08 -1.10
CA ALA A 81 -10.91 -18.85 -0.06
C ALA A 81 -10.79 -18.16 1.30
N ASP A 82 -11.88 -18.19 2.07
CA ASP A 82 -11.94 -17.72 3.45
C ASP A 82 -11.55 -16.24 3.67
N TYR A 83 -11.56 -15.41 2.62
CA TYR A 83 -11.17 -14.00 2.73
C TYR A 83 -12.00 -13.25 3.80
N GLU A 84 -13.26 -13.63 4.02
CA GLU A 84 -14.15 -13.02 5.02
C GLU A 84 -13.73 -13.29 6.47
N THR A 85 -12.79 -14.21 6.68
CA THR A 85 -12.26 -14.50 8.02
C THR A 85 -11.19 -13.53 8.49
N TYR A 86 -10.73 -12.63 7.60
CA TYR A 86 -9.75 -11.60 7.91
C TYR A 86 -10.45 -10.30 8.33
N ASP A 87 -9.85 -9.58 9.26
CA ASP A 87 -10.33 -8.26 9.69
C ASP A 87 -9.93 -7.18 8.68
N HIS A 88 -8.72 -7.32 8.12
CA HIS A 88 -8.20 -6.40 7.09
C HIS A 88 -7.52 -7.17 5.96
N ILE A 89 -7.72 -6.67 4.75
CA ILE A 89 -7.03 -7.15 3.54
C ILE A 89 -6.23 -5.99 2.96
N ILE A 90 -4.94 -6.21 2.74
CA ILE A 90 -4.04 -5.21 2.14
C ILE A 90 -3.62 -5.69 0.76
N LEU A 91 -3.81 -4.84 -0.25
CA LEU A 91 -3.40 -5.08 -1.63
C LEU A 91 -2.12 -4.28 -1.92
N ASP A 92 -1.00 -4.95 -2.16
CA ASP A 92 0.26 -4.31 -2.64
C ASP A 92 0.30 -4.33 -4.16
N MET A 93 0.09 -3.16 -4.76
CA MET A 93 -0.02 -2.98 -6.23
C MET A 93 1.16 -2.20 -6.78
N SER A 94 1.98 -2.81 -7.63
CA SER A 94 3.09 -2.12 -8.32
C SER A 94 2.93 -2.02 -9.84
N THR A 95 1.73 -2.00 -10.31
CA THR A 95 1.41 -2.17 -11.73
C THR A 95 1.01 -0.89 -12.44
N PRO A 96 0.94 -0.91 -13.79
CA PRO A 96 0.40 0.18 -14.59
C PRO A 96 -1.02 0.57 -14.17
N LEU A 97 -1.38 1.82 -14.41
CA LEU A 97 -2.65 2.41 -13.98
C LEU A 97 -3.91 1.63 -14.43
N PRO A 98 -4.00 1.07 -15.66
CA PRO A 98 -5.16 0.27 -16.05
C PRO A 98 -5.42 -0.94 -15.15
N GLU A 99 -4.37 -1.59 -14.67
CA GLU A 99 -4.46 -2.73 -13.77
C GLU A 99 -4.95 -2.31 -12.37
N THR A 100 -4.53 -1.13 -11.93
CA THR A 100 -5.00 -0.52 -10.69
C THR A 100 -6.51 -0.24 -10.76
N VAL A 101 -7.00 0.26 -11.88
CA VAL A 101 -8.43 0.48 -12.14
C VAL A 101 -9.21 -0.83 -11.97
N LYS A 102 -8.74 -1.91 -12.61
CA LYS A 102 -9.37 -3.23 -12.47
C LYS A 102 -9.47 -3.66 -11.00
N VAL A 103 -8.35 -3.56 -10.26
CA VAL A 103 -8.32 -3.96 -8.85
C VAL A 103 -9.26 -3.12 -7.99
N ILE A 104 -9.34 -1.81 -8.24
CA ILE A 104 -10.27 -0.92 -7.52
C ILE A 104 -11.72 -1.33 -7.80
N VAL A 105 -12.09 -1.52 -9.05
CA VAL A 105 -13.47 -1.90 -9.45
C VAL A 105 -13.86 -3.27 -8.91
N ASP A 106 -12.96 -4.23 -8.97
CA ASP A 106 -13.24 -5.61 -8.56
C ASP A 106 -13.35 -5.77 -7.03
N ASN A 107 -12.66 -4.92 -6.25
CA ASN A 107 -12.51 -5.13 -4.80
C ASN A 107 -13.08 -4.00 -3.94
N ASN A 108 -13.41 -2.84 -4.53
CA ASN A 108 -14.01 -1.68 -3.84
C ASN A 108 -13.29 -1.35 -2.50
N PRO A 109 -12.01 -0.90 -2.53
CA PRO A 109 -11.24 -0.65 -1.32
C PRO A 109 -11.84 0.50 -0.50
N ASP A 110 -11.83 0.35 0.83
CA ASP A 110 -12.25 1.39 1.79
C ASP A 110 -11.20 2.50 1.90
N LEU A 111 -9.92 2.10 1.85
CA LEU A 111 -8.78 2.99 1.99
C LEU A 111 -7.82 2.82 0.80
N VAL A 112 -7.38 3.92 0.22
CA VAL A 112 -6.35 3.93 -0.82
C VAL A 112 -5.15 4.74 -0.36
N PHE A 113 -4.04 4.06 -0.10
CA PHE A 113 -2.78 4.68 0.26
C PHE A 113 -1.91 4.95 -0.97
N ILE A 114 -1.49 6.19 -1.13
CA ILE A 114 -0.60 6.63 -2.22
C ILE A 114 0.72 7.10 -1.62
N PRO A 115 1.75 6.24 -1.56
CA PRO A 115 3.06 6.62 -1.06
C PRO A 115 3.76 7.57 -2.03
N VAL A 116 4.42 8.58 -1.49
CA VAL A 116 5.18 9.58 -2.27
C VAL A 116 6.58 9.70 -1.70
N SER A 117 7.52 8.99 -2.31
CA SER A 117 8.95 9.15 -2.01
C SER A 117 9.45 10.52 -2.46
N ARG A 118 10.68 10.90 -2.05
CA ARG A 118 11.28 12.17 -2.49
C ARG A 118 11.58 12.24 -4.00
N HIS A 119 11.47 11.12 -4.69
CA HIS A 119 11.79 11.06 -6.11
C HIS A 119 10.78 11.87 -6.92
N PRO A 120 11.22 12.76 -7.84
CA PRO A 120 10.31 13.60 -8.64
C PRO A 120 9.20 12.80 -9.34
N TRP A 121 9.53 11.62 -9.84
CA TRP A 121 8.55 10.75 -10.50
C TRP A 121 7.40 10.28 -9.60
N ALA A 122 7.65 10.13 -8.29
CA ALA A 122 6.60 9.77 -7.35
C ALA A 122 5.61 10.92 -7.13
N ILE A 123 6.11 12.17 -7.17
CA ILE A 123 5.26 13.37 -7.08
C ILE A 123 4.45 13.54 -8.37
N GLU A 124 5.09 13.35 -9.54
CA GLU A 124 4.39 13.40 -10.83
C GLU A 124 3.30 12.33 -10.95
N GLY A 125 3.53 11.14 -10.40
CA GLY A 125 2.55 10.06 -10.40
C GLY A 125 1.21 10.39 -9.72
N LEU A 126 1.16 11.43 -8.87
CA LEU A 126 -0.11 11.93 -8.31
C LEU A 126 -1.04 12.47 -9.41
N SER A 127 -0.47 13.12 -10.43
CA SER A 127 -1.25 13.63 -11.58
C SER A 127 -1.89 12.53 -12.43
N ASP A 128 -1.32 11.33 -12.39
CA ASP A 128 -1.86 10.18 -13.11
C ASP A 128 -2.89 9.42 -12.24
N THR A 129 -2.58 9.25 -10.94
CA THR A 129 -3.33 8.37 -10.05
C THR A 129 -4.61 9.02 -9.49
N LEU A 130 -4.53 10.27 -9.02
CA LEU A 130 -5.67 10.92 -8.35
C LEU A 130 -6.86 11.19 -9.28
N PRO A 131 -6.67 11.69 -10.53
CA PRO A 131 -7.79 11.86 -11.46
C PRO A 131 -8.52 10.55 -11.80
N VAL A 132 -7.78 9.44 -11.88
CA VAL A 132 -8.38 8.13 -12.15
C VAL A 132 -9.25 7.66 -11.00
N ILE A 133 -8.79 7.81 -9.75
CA ILE A 133 -9.60 7.47 -8.57
C ILE A 133 -10.86 8.33 -8.56
N SER A 134 -10.73 9.65 -8.78
CA SER A 134 -11.88 10.56 -8.83
C SER A 134 -12.87 10.22 -9.96
N GLN A 135 -12.39 9.76 -11.11
CA GLN A 135 -13.27 9.28 -12.18
C GLN A 135 -14.02 8.01 -11.77
N LEU A 136 -13.35 7.08 -11.10
CA LEU A 136 -13.97 5.85 -10.63
C LEU A 136 -15.04 6.11 -9.56
N GLU A 137 -14.88 7.13 -8.71
CA GLU A 137 -15.92 7.56 -7.78
C GLU A 137 -17.21 7.95 -8.51
N GLU A 138 -17.08 8.69 -9.62
CA GLU A 138 -18.24 9.11 -10.42
C GLU A 138 -18.93 7.94 -11.14
N PHE A 139 -18.15 7.02 -11.71
CA PHE A 139 -18.69 5.98 -12.59
C PHE A 139 -19.03 4.68 -11.86
N ALA A 140 -18.30 4.32 -10.82
CA ALA A 140 -18.46 3.05 -10.11
C ALA A 140 -19.22 3.20 -8.79
N GLY A 141 -19.51 4.43 -8.36
CA GLY A 141 -20.31 4.69 -7.15
C GLY A 141 -19.62 4.28 -5.84
N PHE A 142 -18.29 4.18 -5.83
CA PHE A 142 -17.52 3.94 -4.62
C PHE A 142 -16.77 5.22 -4.20
N SER A 143 -16.46 5.36 -2.92
CA SER A 143 -15.80 6.55 -2.39
C SER A 143 -14.80 6.14 -1.31
N PRO A 144 -13.58 5.76 -1.70
CA PRO A 144 -12.55 5.40 -0.74
C PRO A 144 -12.01 6.64 -0.04
N GLU A 145 -11.54 6.51 1.18
CA GLU A 145 -10.67 7.52 1.76
C GLU A 145 -9.27 7.39 1.15
N VAL A 146 -8.81 8.46 0.48
CA VAL A 146 -7.48 8.49 -0.15
C VAL A 146 -6.47 9.13 0.79
N ILE A 147 -5.40 8.42 1.12
CA ILE A 147 -4.35 8.88 2.02
C ILE A 147 -3.03 8.99 1.26
N ILE A 148 -2.60 10.22 1.01
CA ILE A 148 -1.30 10.49 0.40
C ILE A 148 -0.24 10.46 1.49
N VAL A 149 0.73 9.55 1.38
CA VAL A 149 1.73 9.26 2.42
C VAL A 149 3.11 9.79 2.00
N PRO A 150 3.59 10.91 2.59
CA PRO A 150 4.90 11.48 2.27
C PRO A 150 6.05 10.64 2.86
N LEU A 151 6.58 9.69 2.08
CA LEU A 151 7.77 8.90 2.43
C LEU A 151 9.04 9.63 2.00
N GLY A 152 9.42 10.67 2.74
CA GLY A 152 10.58 11.52 2.42
C GLY A 152 10.24 12.83 1.69
N SER A 153 9.16 12.89 0.94
CA SER A 153 8.68 14.14 0.32
C SER A 153 8.17 15.14 1.35
N SER A 154 8.24 16.44 1.04
CA SER A 154 7.64 17.46 1.90
C SER A 154 6.13 17.60 1.63
N LYS A 155 5.34 17.86 2.68
CA LYS A 155 3.92 18.20 2.53
C LYS A 155 3.73 19.41 1.59
N GLN A 156 4.61 20.41 1.68
CA GLN A 156 4.54 21.62 0.84
C GLN A 156 4.67 21.27 -0.65
N THR A 157 5.61 20.39 -1.00
CA THR A 157 5.79 19.94 -2.39
C THR A 157 4.55 19.17 -2.88
N ILE A 158 4.00 18.31 -2.05
CA ILE A 158 2.78 17.56 -2.38
C ILE A 158 1.61 18.53 -2.54
N ASN A 159 1.38 19.46 -1.61
CA ASN A 159 0.27 20.41 -1.69
C ASN A 159 0.35 21.28 -2.94
N ARG A 160 1.53 21.80 -3.30
CA ARG A 160 1.72 22.52 -4.57
C ARG A 160 1.37 21.68 -5.79
N LYS A 161 1.67 20.37 -5.74
CA LYS A 161 1.29 19.46 -6.81
C LYS A 161 -0.23 19.27 -6.87
N LEU A 162 -0.89 19.12 -5.72
CA LEU A 162 -2.35 18.98 -5.64
C LEU A 162 -3.10 20.21 -6.19
N GLU A 163 -2.56 21.40 -5.98
CA GLU A 163 -3.16 22.66 -6.49
C GLU A 163 -3.28 22.72 -8.03
N ILE A 164 -2.44 21.98 -8.75
CA ILE A 164 -2.43 21.96 -10.22
C ILE A 164 -3.10 20.71 -10.82
N ILE A 165 -3.54 19.76 -10.00
CA ILE A 165 -4.28 18.60 -10.47
C ILE A 165 -5.73 18.97 -10.68
N SER A 166 -6.22 18.80 -11.90
CA SER A 166 -7.55 19.25 -12.33
C SER A 166 -8.71 18.49 -11.67
N ARG A 167 -8.46 17.29 -11.17
CA ARG A 167 -9.48 16.43 -10.59
C ARG A 167 -8.90 15.65 -9.40
N LEU A 168 -9.53 15.78 -8.24
CA LEU A 168 -9.13 15.12 -7.00
C LEU A 168 -10.28 14.24 -6.48
N PRO A 169 -9.97 13.13 -5.76
CA PRO A 169 -10.97 12.34 -5.08
C PRO A 169 -11.81 13.16 -4.10
N SER A 170 -13.05 12.75 -3.88
CA SER A 170 -14.01 13.46 -3.00
C SER A 170 -13.54 13.49 -1.53
N SER A 171 -12.83 12.45 -1.10
CA SER A 171 -12.21 12.35 0.22
C SER A 171 -10.72 12.04 0.10
N TYR A 172 -9.88 12.99 0.48
CA TYR A 172 -8.44 12.75 0.55
C TYR A 172 -7.77 13.52 1.70
N LYS A 173 -6.68 12.97 2.22
CA LYS A 173 -5.81 13.66 3.18
C LYS A 173 -4.33 13.43 2.86
N VAL A 174 -3.48 14.40 3.25
CA VAL A 174 -2.02 14.25 3.21
C VAL A 174 -1.55 13.91 4.63
N ALA A 175 -1.04 12.71 4.81
CA ALA A 175 -0.55 12.23 6.09
C ALA A 175 0.66 13.03 6.60
N ASN A 176 1.07 12.79 7.83
CA ASN A 176 2.29 13.38 8.35
C ASN A 176 3.50 12.88 7.56
N ARG A 177 4.49 13.75 7.40
CA ARG A 177 5.72 13.39 6.68
C ARG A 177 6.54 12.38 7.49
N MET A 178 6.92 11.28 6.87
CA MET A 178 8.04 10.47 7.33
C MET A 178 9.36 11.17 6.95
N LYS A 179 10.35 11.16 7.83
CA LYS A 179 11.71 11.60 7.48
C LYS A 179 12.20 10.82 6.25
N ASP A 180 13.09 11.42 5.47
CA ASP A 180 13.75 10.70 4.37
C ASP A 180 14.70 9.63 4.95
N LEU A 181 14.28 8.39 4.84
CA LEU A 181 14.94 7.19 5.37
C LEU A 181 15.11 6.13 4.27
N ASN A 182 15.30 6.56 3.02
CA ASN A 182 15.38 5.61 1.90
C ASN A 182 16.43 4.52 2.11
N LYS A 183 17.63 4.88 2.62
CA LYS A 183 18.69 3.91 2.87
C LYS A 183 18.33 2.91 3.98
N GLU A 184 17.70 3.40 5.05
CA GLU A 184 17.27 2.57 6.19
C GLU A 184 16.11 1.66 5.77
N VAL A 185 15.18 2.18 4.99
CA VAL A 185 14.06 1.41 4.44
C VAL A 185 14.55 0.36 3.45
N ASP A 186 15.44 0.71 2.52
CA ASP A 186 16.02 -0.25 1.58
C ASP A 186 16.80 -1.35 2.33
N LYS A 187 17.57 -0.98 3.36
CA LYS A 187 18.24 -1.93 4.23
C LYS A 187 17.24 -2.86 4.92
N ALA A 188 16.21 -2.30 5.53
CA ALA A 188 15.17 -3.05 6.23
C ALA A 188 14.45 -4.06 5.30
N LEU A 189 14.09 -3.64 4.09
CA LEU A 189 13.47 -4.52 3.10
C LEU A 189 14.42 -5.65 2.67
N ASN A 190 15.71 -5.36 2.45
CA ASN A 190 16.70 -6.36 2.06
C ASN A 190 17.01 -7.36 3.18
N GLU A 191 17.05 -6.89 4.42
CA GLU A 191 17.27 -7.72 5.61
C GLU A 191 15.96 -8.39 6.09
N ARG A 192 14.81 -8.05 5.48
CA ARG A 192 13.48 -8.57 5.80
C ARG A 192 13.08 -8.26 7.25
N GLU A 193 13.36 -7.04 7.65
CA GLU A 193 13.06 -6.52 8.97
C GLU A 193 12.14 -5.31 8.86
N PHE A 194 11.32 -5.11 9.88
CA PHE A 194 10.56 -3.86 9.96
C PHE A 194 11.49 -2.69 10.29
N VAL A 195 11.30 -1.57 9.63
CA VAL A 195 12.18 -0.41 9.79
C VAL A 195 12.26 0.10 11.24
N TRP A 196 11.22 -0.10 12.04
CA TRP A 196 11.23 0.26 13.46
C TRP A 196 12.02 -0.67 14.37
N ASN A 197 12.56 -1.80 13.86
CA ASN A 197 13.43 -2.68 14.60
C ASN A 197 14.90 -2.18 14.65
N TYR A 198 15.20 -1.09 13.92
CA TYR A 198 16.54 -0.51 13.91
C TYR A 198 16.69 0.58 14.97
N PRO A 199 17.86 0.65 15.65
CA PRO A 199 18.12 1.65 16.68
C PRO A 199 17.88 3.08 16.21
N GLY A 200 17.08 3.83 16.98
CA GLY A 200 16.70 5.22 16.68
C GLY A 200 15.55 5.39 15.70
N LEU A 201 14.92 4.29 15.25
CA LEU A 201 13.79 4.30 14.32
C LEU A 201 12.51 3.70 14.94
N GLU A 202 12.50 3.40 16.24
CA GLU A 202 11.40 2.76 16.95
C GLU A 202 10.09 3.55 16.84
N ASN A 203 10.20 4.87 16.74
CA ASN A 203 9.05 5.77 16.57
C ASN A 203 8.30 5.58 15.24
N LEU A 204 8.90 4.92 14.27
CA LEU A 204 8.23 4.62 13.00
C LEU A 204 7.09 3.61 13.17
N ASN A 205 7.13 2.78 14.20
CA ASN A 205 5.99 1.94 14.57
C ASN A 205 4.73 2.82 14.80
N SER A 206 4.85 3.85 15.64
CA SER A 206 3.76 4.80 15.88
C SER A 206 3.39 5.62 14.63
N TYR A 207 4.37 5.96 13.79
CA TYR A 207 4.11 6.65 12.53
C TYR A 207 3.20 5.82 11.62
N PHE A 208 3.57 4.56 11.33
CA PHE A 208 2.74 3.70 10.48
C PHE A 208 1.37 3.41 11.12
N GLY A 209 1.32 3.24 12.45
CA GLY A 209 0.06 3.12 13.19
C GLY A 209 -0.86 4.33 13.02
N SER A 210 -0.31 5.53 13.02
CA SER A 210 -1.08 6.77 12.85
C SER A 210 -1.67 6.97 11.44
N LEU A 211 -1.25 6.19 10.46
CA LEU A 211 -1.83 6.23 9.10
C LEU A 211 -3.20 5.57 9.05
N LEU A 212 -3.50 4.71 10.04
CA LEU A 212 -4.73 3.90 10.11
C LEU A 212 -5.81 4.52 11.02
N SER A 213 -5.52 5.70 11.61
CA SER A 213 -6.40 6.45 12.49
C SER A 213 -7.12 7.60 11.79
#